data_753060ae2c78610a2ab06f463bf14e4d
#
_entry.id   753060ae2c78610a2ab06f463bf14e4d
#
_cell.length_a   1.000
_cell.length_b   1.000
_cell.length_c   1.000
_cell.angle_alpha   90.00
_cell.angle_beta   90.00
_cell.angle_gamma   90.00
#
_symmetry.space_group_name_H-M   'P 1'
#
loop_
_entity.id
_entity.type
_entity.pdbx_description
1 polymer ?
#
loop_
_entity_poly.entity_id
_entity_poly.type
_entity_poly.pdbx_seq_one_letter_code
_entity_poly.pdbx_strand_id
1 'polypeptide(L)'
;MISRLWLDRAGCLSLQVLQEFYVQATHASRPDPITHQQAARLIESFRRFPVQDVTSAILMAALDTRQRFQLSYWDSAIIEASRAMGCAEVLSEDLGDGQDYAGIRVINPFR
;
A
#
# COMPACT_ATOMS: atom_id res chain seq x y z
N MET A 1 4.40 -2.62 -11.95
CA MET A 1 5.01 -1.47 -11.26
C MET A 1 4.50 -1.38 -9.84
N ILE A 2 5.35 -0.99 -8.93
CA ILE A 2 4.92 -0.83 -7.56
C ILE A 2 3.91 0.31 -7.46
N SER A 3 2.89 0.09 -6.68
CA SER A 3 2.04 1.16 -6.22
C SER A 3 2.85 2.10 -5.35
N ARG A 4 2.67 3.39 -5.52
CA ARG A 4 3.32 4.39 -4.67
C ARG A 4 2.47 4.73 -3.46
N LEU A 5 1.73 3.75 -2.99
CA LEU A 5 0.98 3.89 -1.76
C LEU A 5 1.91 3.77 -0.56
N TRP A 6 1.70 4.61 0.40
CA TRP A 6 2.57 4.78 1.55
C TRP A 6 1.79 4.45 2.82
N LEU A 7 2.44 4.57 3.96
CA LEU A 7 1.73 4.60 5.23
C LEU A 7 0.66 5.67 5.19
N ASP A 8 -0.48 5.42 5.80
CA ASP A 8 -1.38 6.51 6.07
C ASP A 8 -0.84 7.36 7.24
N ARG A 9 -1.53 8.45 7.55
CA ARG A 9 -1.09 9.36 8.60
C ARG A 9 -1.10 8.73 9.99
N ALA A 10 -1.87 7.67 10.17
CA ALA A 10 -1.93 6.93 11.43
C ALA A 10 -0.84 5.86 11.53
N GLY A 11 -0.02 5.67 10.49
CA GLY A 11 1.04 4.69 10.49
C GLY A 11 0.59 3.28 10.16
N CYS A 12 -0.53 3.14 9.45
CA CYS A 12 -1.02 1.82 9.05
C CYS A 12 -0.30 1.30 7.82
N LEU A 13 0.08 0.02 7.84
CA LEU A 13 0.76 -0.64 6.72
C LEU A 13 -0.02 -1.87 6.30
N SER A 14 0.02 -2.19 5.00
CA SER A 14 -0.40 -3.50 4.54
C SER A 14 0.82 -4.37 4.29
N LEU A 15 0.64 -5.68 4.46
CA LEU A 15 1.68 -6.65 4.13
C LEU A 15 2.07 -6.53 2.66
N GLN A 16 1.12 -6.26 1.78
CA GLN A 16 1.36 -6.07 0.36
C GLN A 16 2.36 -4.94 0.10
N VAL A 17 2.25 -3.81 0.81
CA VAL A 17 3.18 -2.70 0.64
C VAL A 17 4.60 -3.12 1.01
N LEU A 18 4.76 -3.92 2.07
CA LEU A 18 6.07 -4.42 2.46
C LEU A 18 6.65 -5.37 1.41
N GLN A 19 5.81 -6.22 0.83
CA GLN A 19 6.24 -7.11 -0.25
C GLN A 19 6.71 -6.34 -1.47
N GLU A 20 5.93 -5.35 -1.89
CA GLU A 20 6.29 -4.51 -3.04
C GLU A 20 7.56 -3.70 -2.77
N PHE A 21 7.69 -3.18 -1.55
CA PHE A 21 8.91 -2.46 -1.15
C PHE A 21 10.14 -3.35 -1.33
N TYR A 22 10.08 -4.59 -0.83
CA TYR A 22 11.23 -5.50 -0.95
C TYR A 22 11.60 -5.73 -2.41
N VAL A 23 10.63 -6.09 -3.23
CA VAL A 23 10.89 -6.42 -4.63
C VAL A 23 11.49 -5.22 -5.37
N GLN A 24 10.94 -4.04 -5.18
CA GLN A 24 11.40 -2.84 -5.87
C GLN A 24 12.75 -2.36 -5.36
N ALA A 25 12.96 -2.38 -4.06
CA ALA A 25 14.20 -1.86 -3.46
C ALA A 25 15.42 -2.71 -3.83
N THR A 26 15.21 -4.01 -4.05
CA THR A 26 16.31 -4.94 -4.38
C THR A 26 16.39 -5.26 -5.88
N HIS A 27 15.54 -4.65 -6.70
CA HIS A 27 15.50 -4.96 -8.13
C HIS A 27 16.78 -4.51 -8.83
N ALA A 28 17.35 -5.39 -9.65
CA ALA A 28 18.63 -5.14 -10.31
C ALA A 28 18.59 -3.96 -11.28
N SER A 29 17.41 -3.62 -11.82
CA SER A 29 17.26 -2.50 -12.74
C SER A 29 17.27 -1.15 -12.07
N ARG A 30 17.17 -1.09 -10.73
CA ARG A 30 17.26 0.19 -10.02
C ARG A 30 18.66 0.78 -10.18
N PRO A 31 18.76 2.10 -10.30
CA PRO A 31 20.07 2.75 -10.34
C PRO A 31 20.90 2.51 -9.07
N ASP A 32 20.24 2.30 -7.95
CA ASP A 32 20.91 2.20 -6.66
C ASP A 32 20.19 1.17 -5.78
N PRO A 33 20.23 -0.13 -6.18
CA PRO A 33 19.53 -1.16 -5.44
C PRO A 33 20.19 -1.42 -4.09
N ILE A 34 19.38 -1.68 -3.07
CA ILE A 34 19.88 -2.10 -1.78
C ILE A 34 20.00 -3.63 -1.76
N THR A 35 20.78 -4.14 -0.81
CA THR A 35 20.97 -5.58 -0.68
C THR A 35 19.76 -6.22 -0.02
N HIS A 36 19.64 -7.54 -0.17
CA HIS A 36 18.63 -8.31 0.53
C HIS A 36 18.68 -8.06 2.04
N GLN A 37 19.86 -8.04 2.63
CA GLN A 37 19.99 -7.82 4.07
C GLN A 37 19.50 -6.45 4.50
N GLN A 38 19.83 -5.42 3.72
CA GLN A 38 19.37 -4.06 4.00
C GLN A 38 17.85 -3.97 3.91
N ALA A 39 17.26 -4.55 2.86
CA ALA A 39 15.81 -4.55 2.69
C ALA A 39 15.11 -5.30 3.82
N ALA A 40 15.64 -6.47 4.20
CA ALA A 40 15.07 -7.27 5.27
C ALA A 40 15.09 -6.52 6.61
N ARG A 41 16.17 -5.80 6.90
CA ARG A 41 16.26 -4.99 8.12
C ARG A 41 15.24 -3.85 8.14
N LEU A 42 15.04 -3.19 6.98
CA LEU A 42 14.04 -2.14 6.88
C LEU A 42 12.64 -2.69 7.10
N ILE A 43 12.32 -3.82 6.49
CA ILE A 43 11.02 -4.47 6.68
C ILE A 43 10.81 -4.82 8.16
N GLU A 44 11.83 -5.36 8.80
CA GLU A 44 11.74 -5.68 10.23
C GLU A 44 11.46 -4.44 11.06
N SER A 45 12.07 -3.31 10.72
CA SER A 45 11.82 -2.05 11.43
C SER A 45 10.41 -1.53 11.22
N PHE A 46 9.79 -1.79 10.05
CA PHE A 46 8.42 -1.37 9.78
C PHE A 46 7.39 -2.20 10.57
N ARG A 47 7.77 -3.36 11.06
CA ARG A 47 6.85 -4.22 11.80
C ARG A 47 6.40 -3.63 13.13
N ARG A 48 7.04 -2.58 13.60
CA ARG A 48 6.57 -1.83 14.77
C ARG A 48 5.23 -1.13 14.54
N PHE A 49 4.88 -0.89 13.28
CA PHE A 49 3.58 -0.33 12.93
C PHE A 49 2.56 -1.46 12.77
N PRO A 50 1.26 -1.16 12.95
CA PRO A 50 0.23 -2.15 12.62
C PRO A 50 0.35 -2.58 11.16
N VAL A 51 0.40 -3.89 10.92
CA VAL A 51 0.51 -4.46 9.57
C VAL A 51 -0.71 -5.32 9.31
N GLN A 52 -1.44 -4.99 8.25
CA GLN A 52 -2.61 -5.77 7.84
C GLN A 52 -2.19 -6.92 6.94
N ASP A 53 -2.50 -8.14 7.36
CA ASP A 53 -2.26 -9.33 6.55
C ASP A 53 -3.16 -9.33 5.32
N VAL A 54 -2.71 -9.99 4.26
CA VAL A 54 -3.52 -10.23 3.07
C VAL A 54 -4.44 -11.41 3.37
N THR A 55 -5.73 -11.11 3.50
CA THR A 55 -6.74 -12.12 3.83
C THR A 55 -7.68 -12.35 2.65
N SER A 56 -8.41 -13.46 2.68
CA SER A 56 -9.41 -13.73 1.63
C SER A 56 -10.52 -12.67 1.64
N ALA A 57 -10.87 -12.14 2.81
CA ALA A 57 -11.87 -11.08 2.90
C ALA A 57 -11.40 -9.82 2.19
N ILE A 58 -10.12 -9.47 2.34
CA ILE A 58 -9.54 -8.31 1.64
C ILE A 58 -9.49 -8.57 0.14
N LEU A 59 -9.13 -9.78 -0.29
CA LEU A 59 -9.16 -10.14 -1.70
C LEU A 59 -10.54 -9.90 -2.31
N MET A 60 -11.58 -10.42 -1.67
CA MET A 60 -12.94 -10.27 -2.19
C MET A 60 -13.39 -8.81 -2.22
N ALA A 61 -13.08 -8.05 -1.16
CA ALA A 61 -13.38 -6.64 -1.11
C ALA A 61 -12.63 -5.85 -2.19
N ALA A 62 -11.39 -6.23 -2.45
CA ALA A 62 -10.57 -5.57 -3.48
C ALA A 62 -11.13 -5.81 -4.89
N LEU A 63 -11.62 -7.01 -5.16
CA LEU A 63 -12.26 -7.30 -6.46
C LEU A 63 -13.47 -6.41 -6.69
N ASP A 64 -14.28 -6.21 -5.66
CA ASP A 64 -15.45 -5.34 -5.73
C ASP A 64 -15.05 -3.87 -5.94
N THR A 65 -14.07 -3.41 -5.19
CA THR A 65 -13.56 -2.03 -5.30
C THR A 65 -12.96 -1.77 -6.66
N ARG A 66 -12.21 -2.75 -7.20
CA ARG A 66 -11.66 -2.65 -8.55
C ARG A 66 -12.75 -2.42 -9.59
N GLN A 67 -13.81 -3.17 -9.51
CA GLN A 67 -14.92 -3.04 -10.46
C GLN A 67 -15.66 -1.72 -10.26
N ARG A 68 -15.91 -1.35 -9.02
CA ARG A 68 -16.71 -0.16 -8.68
C ARG A 68 -16.00 1.13 -9.08
N PHE A 69 -14.69 1.22 -8.86
CA PHE A 69 -13.93 2.45 -9.06
C PHE A 69 -12.97 2.39 -10.25
N GLN A 70 -12.93 1.27 -10.98
CA GLN A 70 -12.07 1.10 -12.15
C GLN A 70 -10.58 1.30 -11.81
N LEU A 71 -10.17 0.81 -10.66
CA LEU A 71 -8.77 0.84 -10.22
C LEU A 71 -8.07 -0.47 -10.59
N SER A 72 -6.73 -0.46 -10.51
CA SER A 72 -5.99 -1.71 -10.57
C SER A 72 -6.35 -2.59 -9.36
N TYR A 73 -6.13 -3.90 -9.49
CA TYR A 73 -6.34 -4.78 -8.35
C TYR A 73 -5.46 -4.38 -7.16
N TRP A 74 -4.18 -4.08 -7.44
CA TRP A 74 -3.23 -3.78 -6.37
C TRP A 74 -3.61 -2.53 -5.59
N ASP A 75 -4.03 -1.48 -6.28
CA ASP A 75 -4.50 -0.26 -5.62
C ASP A 75 -5.77 -0.54 -4.81
N SER A 76 -6.68 -1.34 -5.36
CA SER A 76 -7.90 -1.73 -4.67
C SER A 76 -7.59 -2.52 -3.39
N ALA A 77 -6.62 -3.43 -3.45
CA ALA A 77 -6.23 -4.23 -2.30
C ALA A 77 -5.65 -3.36 -1.18
N ILE A 78 -4.86 -2.36 -1.52
CA ILE A 78 -4.28 -1.46 -0.52
C ILE A 78 -5.37 -0.60 0.14
N ILE A 79 -6.32 -0.12 -0.65
CA ILE A 79 -7.46 0.63 -0.12
C ILE A 79 -8.27 -0.23 0.86
N GLU A 80 -8.54 -1.49 0.49
CA GLU A 80 -9.31 -2.36 1.36
C GLU A 80 -8.53 -2.81 2.60
N ALA A 81 -7.22 -2.96 2.49
CA ALA A 81 -6.39 -3.21 3.65
C ALA A 81 -6.43 -2.05 4.64
N SER A 82 -6.40 -0.81 4.14
CA SER A 82 -6.51 0.39 4.96
C SER A 82 -7.87 0.44 5.66
N ARG A 83 -8.93 0.11 4.93
CA ARG A 83 -10.28 0.05 5.48
C ARG A 83 -10.37 -0.99 6.61
N ALA A 84 -9.77 -2.17 6.41
CA ALA A 84 -9.79 -3.24 7.39
C ALA A 84 -9.07 -2.84 8.69
N MET A 85 -8.06 -1.97 8.59
CA MET A 85 -7.33 -1.47 9.75
C MET A 85 -8.01 -0.27 10.43
N GLY A 86 -9.12 0.20 9.86
CA GLY A 86 -9.79 1.38 10.38
C GLY A 86 -9.12 2.69 9.99
N CYS A 87 -8.23 2.67 9.01
CA CYS A 87 -7.55 3.86 8.53
C CYS A 87 -8.40 4.53 7.45
N ALA A 88 -8.61 5.82 7.59
CA ALA A 88 -9.51 6.56 6.69
C ALA A 88 -8.78 7.25 5.54
N GLU A 89 -7.45 7.33 5.60
CA GLU A 89 -6.66 8.03 4.60
C GLU A 89 -5.52 7.16 4.11
N VAL A 90 -5.21 7.28 2.82
CA VAL A 90 -4.08 6.60 2.17
C VAL A 90 -3.24 7.64 1.46
N LEU A 91 -1.95 7.62 1.69
CA LEU A 91 -1.02 8.49 0.98
C LEU A 91 -0.62 7.83 -0.34
N SER A 92 -0.76 8.54 -1.45
CA SER A 92 -0.45 7.99 -2.77
C SER A 92 -0.07 9.10 -3.73
N GLU A 93 0.93 8.84 -4.59
CA GLU A 93 1.24 9.69 -5.72
C GLU A 93 0.44 9.32 -6.96
N ASP A 94 0.00 8.08 -7.06
CA ASP A 94 -0.57 7.51 -8.28
C ASP A 94 -2.07 7.64 -8.38
N LEU A 95 -2.77 7.67 -7.25
CA LEU A 95 -4.23 7.80 -7.23
C LEU A 95 -4.64 9.28 -7.20
N GLY A 96 -5.88 9.55 -7.57
CA GLY A 96 -6.39 10.91 -7.60
C GLY A 96 -6.39 11.57 -6.23
N ASP A 97 -5.68 12.69 -6.11
CA ASP A 97 -5.64 13.43 -4.86
C ASP A 97 -7.02 13.93 -4.46
N GLY A 98 -7.41 13.70 -3.22
CA GLY A 98 -8.71 14.07 -2.70
C GLY A 98 -9.84 13.12 -3.06
N GLN A 99 -9.56 12.10 -3.87
CA GLN A 99 -10.57 11.12 -4.25
C GLN A 99 -10.99 10.29 -3.05
N ASP A 100 -12.29 10.07 -2.91
CA ASP A 100 -12.86 9.27 -1.84
C ASP A 100 -13.33 7.93 -2.40
N TYR A 101 -12.82 6.84 -1.85
CA TYR A 101 -13.19 5.48 -2.25
C TYR A 101 -14.04 4.84 -1.15
N ALA A 102 -15.30 5.24 -1.08
CA ALA A 102 -16.25 4.75 -0.10
C ALA A 102 -15.76 4.94 1.34
N GLY A 103 -15.30 6.15 1.65
CA GLY A 103 -14.84 6.51 2.98
C GLY A 103 -13.33 6.47 3.18
N ILE A 104 -12.57 5.93 2.20
CA ILE A 104 -11.12 5.96 2.23
C ILE A 104 -10.66 7.09 1.31
N ARG A 105 -10.05 8.11 1.90
CA ARG A 105 -9.61 9.28 1.16
C ARG A 105 -8.14 9.14 0.74
N VAL A 106 -7.86 9.47 -0.50
CA VAL A 106 -6.49 9.49 -1.00
C VAL A 106 -5.92 10.88 -0.86
N ILE A 107 -4.71 10.96 -0.32
CA ILE A 107 -3.98 12.22 -0.16
C ILE A 107 -2.67 12.09 -0.92
N ASN A 108 -2.39 13.04 -1.82
CA ASN A 108 -1.09 13.11 -2.46
C ASN A 108 -0.17 13.96 -1.59
N PRO A 109 0.89 13.37 -0.98
CA PRO A 109 1.74 14.10 -0.04
C PRO A 109 2.63 15.15 -0.70
N PHE A 110 2.67 15.17 -2.05
CA PHE A 110 3.53 16.08 -2.80
C PHE A 110 2.76 17.23 -3.44
N ARG A 111 1.53 17.45 -3.02
CA ARG A 111 0.72 18.58 -3.48
C ARG A 111 0.37 19.53 -2.38
#